data_a4b6885d76435db4a29866ea1038bd2f
#
_entry.id   a4b6885d76435db4a29866ea1038bd2f
#
_cell.length_a   1.000
_cell.length_b   1.000
_cell.length_c   1.000
_cell.angle_alpha   90.00
_cell.angle_beta   90.00
_cell.angle_gamma   90.00
#
_symmetry.space_group_name_H-M   'P 1'
#
loop_
_entity.id
_entity.type
_entity.pdbx_description
1 polymer ?
#
loop_
_entity_poly.entity_id
_entity_poly.type
_entity_poly.pdbx_seq_one_letter_code
_entity_poly.pdbx_strand_id
1 'polypeptide(L)'
;MGCIAADVKVVPSSARIENREDVAKELDEIQPSHALMAAGITGRPNIDWCEDHKPDTIRTNVIGTLNVADLCMLRGIHCTVYATGCIFKYDDAHPLGSGIGFTEDDVPNFDGSFYSQTKGYMEPMLKCYPNCLVLRVRMPVSDDLIHRNFVTKIVKYEKVVNIPNSMTILHEMLPASLAMAIKGLTGVYNFTNPGVISHNEVLDLYTKYIDPTYTYTNFTVEEQSLVIKAPRSNNELDTTKLMSDMPEGIEINDIKVAFEKCFQRMQVNLTEMGWLPDNMPAEFLRAPKA
;
A
#
# COMPACT_ATOMS: atom_id res chain seq x y z
N MET A 1 19.09 -11.42 -6.70
CA MET A 1 19.00 -9.93 -6.65
C MET A 1 20.06 -9.36 -7.59
N GLY A 2 19.66 -9.08 -8.83
CA GLY A 2 20.60 -8.56 -9.85
C GLY A 2 20.73 -7.04 -9.71
N CYS A 3 21.94 -6.60 -9.72
CA CYS A 3 22.57 -5.29 -10.10
C CYS A 3 21.80 -3.94 -10.20
N ILE A 4 20.59 -3.75 -9.70
CA ILE A 4 19.97 -2.42 -9.72
C ILE A 4 20.43 -1.54 -8.54
N ALA A 5 20.97 -2.12 -7.47
CA ALA A 5 21.21 -1.42 -6.21
C ALA A 5 22.67 -1.02 -5.92
N ALA A 6 23.64 -1.38 -6.76
CA ALA A 6 25.06 -1.20 -6.42
C ALA A 6 25.51 0.27 -6.36
N ASP A 7 24.83 1.18 -7.08
CA ASP A 7 25.22 2.60 -7.20
C ASP A 7 24.15 3.60 -6.72
N VAL A 8 23.09 3.15 -6.06
CA VAL A 8 22.02 4.04 -5.56
C VAL A 8 22.33 4.49 -4.14
N LYS A 9 22.62 5.78 -3.97
CA LYS A 9 22.71 6.40 -2.64
C LYS A 9 21.33 6.85 -2.18
N VAL A 10 20.84 6.24 -1.11
CA VAL A 10 19.58 6.64 -0.48
C VAL A 10 19.86 7.60 0.69
N VAL A 11 19.19 8.75 0.69
CA VAL A 11 19.27 9.75 1.77
C VAL A 11 17.86 9.89 2.37
N PRO A 12 17.64 9.49 3.63
CA PRO A 12 16.36 9.70 4.29
C PRO A 12 16.09 11.18 4.51
N SER A 13 14.89 11.65 4.16
CA SER A 13 14.42 13.00 4.47
C SER A 13 13.82 13.07 5.88
N SER A 14 14.07 14.17 6.58
CA SER A 14 13.42 14.51 7.84
C SER A 14 12.37 15.62 7.72
N ALA A 15 12.28 16.26 6.55
CA ALA A 15 11.34 17.35 6.30
C ALA A 15 9.88 16.86 6.38
N ARG A 16 9.04 17.68 7.00
CA ARG A 16 7.60 17.49 6.96
C ARG A 16 7.08 18.00 5.62
N ILE A 17 6.43 17.14 4.85
CA ILE A 17 5.98 17.47 3.49
C ILE A 17 4.97 18.64 3.45
N GLU A 18 4.24 18.90 4.53
CA GLU A 18 3.36 20.06 4.69
C GLU A 18 4.13 21.38 4.85
N ASN A 19 5.41 21.34 5.19
CA ASN A 19 6.26 22.51 5.25
C ASN A 19 7.07 22.64 3.95
N ARG A 20 6.57 23.46 3.03
CA ARG A 20 7.16 23.64 1.71
C ARG A 20 8.60 24.17 1.76
N GLU A 21 8.89 25.07 2.72
CA GLU A 21 10.22 25.67 2.86
C GLU A 21 11.27 24.65 3.31
N ASP A 22 10.93 23.79 4.29
CA ASP A 22 11.83 22.73 4.75
C ASP A 22 12.11 21.72 3.64
N VAL A 23 11.08 21.30 2.88
CA VAL A 23 11.25 20.41 1.73
C VAL A 23 12.14 21.06 0.66
N ALA A 24 11.91 22.35 0.32
CA ALA A 24 12.70 23.06 -0.65
C ALA A 24 14.18 23.14 -0.24
N LYS A 25 14.44 23.49 1.02
CA LYS A 25 15.79 23.58 1.59
C LYS A 25 16.51 22.23 1.50
N GLU A 26 15.86 21.15 1.92
CA GLU A 26 16.44 19.81 1.91
C GLU A 26 16.74 19.31 0.48
N LEU A 27 15.84 19.59 -0.49
CA LEU A 27 16.08 19.28 -1.91
C LEU A 27 17.26 20.10 -2.48
N ASP A 28 17.42 21.35 -2.08
CA ASP A 28 18.53 22.20 -2.52
C ASP A 28 19.88 21.78 -1.91
N GLU A 29 19.88 21.28 -0.68
CA GLU A 29 21.07 20.76 0.01
C GLU A 29 21.50 19.39 -0.51
N ILE A 30 20.56 18.48 -0.75
CA ILE A 30 20.85 17.10 -1.17
C ILE A 30 21.06 17.00 -2.68
N GLN A 31 20.35 17.79 -3.47
CA GLN A 31 20.33 17.77 -4.94
C GLN A 31 20.09 16.34 -5.50
N PRO A 32 19.02 15.65 -5.08
CA PRO A 32 18.77 14.28 -5.53
C PRO A 32 18.32 14.24 -7.00
N SER A 33 18.62 13.18 -7.71
CA SER A 33 18.03 12.93 -9.03
C SER A 33 16.59 12.43 -8.95
N HIS A 34 16.25 11.74 -7.85
CA HIS A 34 14.93 11.14 -7.63
C HIS A 34 14.46 11.38 -6.20
N ALA A 35 13.18 11.66 -6.04
CA ALA A 35 12.51 11.73 -4.75
C ALA A 35 11.46 10.61 -4.64
N LEU A 36 11.52 9.81 -3.58
CA LEU A 36 10.55 8.76 -3.29
C LEU A 36 9.63 9.22 -2.15
N MET A 37 8.45 9.68 -2.47
CA MET A 37 7.50 10.26 -1.52
C MET A 37 6.57 9.19 -0.97
N ALA A 38 6.94 8.62 0.19
CA ALA A 38 6.16 7.63 0.93
C ALA A 38 5.40 8.24 2.13
N ALA A 39 5.50 9.55 2.33
CA ALA A 39 4.81 10.23 3.43
C ALA A 39 3.30 10.29 3.20
N GLY A 40 2.54 10.10 4.27
CA GLY A 40 1.08 10.21 4.26
C GLY A 40 0.47 9.85 5.61
N ILE A 41 -0.74 10.34 5.85
CA ILE A 41 -1.52 10.02 7.05
C ILE A 41 -2.64 9.05 6.70
N THR A 42 -2.67 7.92 7.41
CA THR A 42 -3.79 6.99 7.46
C THR A 42 -4.44 6.97 8.85
N GLY A 43 -3.86 7.74 9.79
CA GLY A 43 -4.27 7.78 11.20
C GLY A 43 -3.93 6.51 11.99
N ARG A 44 -4.36 6.50 13.24
CA ARG A 44 -4.20 5.36 14.17
C ARG A 44 -5.50 5.16 14.95
N PRO A 45 -5.99 3.95 15.09
CA PRO A 45 -5.41 2.66 14.63
C PRO A 45 -5.56 2.41 13.12
N ASN A 46 -6.44 3.13 12.43
CA ASN A 46 -6.75 2.98 11.01
C ASN A 46 -7.32 4.30 10.42
N ILE A 47 -7.86 4.24 9.18
CA ILE A 47 -8.36 5.41 8.46
C ILE A 47 -9.58 6.10 9.09
N ASP A 48 -10.26 5.47 10.06
CA ASP A 48 -11.39 6.10 10.79
C ASP A 48 -10.94 7.38 11.51
N TRP A 49 -9.66 7.48 11.87
CA TRP A 49 -9.07 8.69 12.43
C TRP A 49 -9.22 9.91 11.51
N CYS A 50 -9.14 9.70 10.19
CA CYS A 50 -9.22 10.78 9.20
C CYS A 50 -10.60 11.46 9.18
N GLU A 51 -11.66 10.76 9.62
CA GLU A 51 -13.02 11.34 9.70
C GLU A 51 -13.11 12.48 10.71
N ASP A 52 -12.30 12.41 11.78
CA ASP A 52 -12.29 13.40 12.85
C ASP A 52 -11.14 14.42 12.72
N HIS A 53 -10.16 14.16 11.82
CA HIS A 53 -8.94 14.96 11.66
C HIS A 53 -8.79 15.44 10.19
N LYS A 54 -9.88 15.98 9.64
CA LYS A 54 -9.95 16.40 8.23
C LYS A 54 -8.89 17.43 7.83
N PRO A 55 -8.64 18.52 8.61
CA PRO A 55 -7.59 19.49 8.26
C PRO A 55 -6.20 18.87 8.20
N ASP A 56 -5.83 18.02 9.15
CA ASP A 56 -4.52 17.36 9.18
C ASP A 56 -4.37 16.38 8.01
N THR A 57 -5.45 15.66 7.69
CA THR A 57 -5.48 14.76 6.52
C THR A 57 -5.29 15.53 5.22
N ILE A 58 -5.95 16.68 5.04
CA ILE A 58 -5.77 17.54 3.86
C ILE A 58 -4.33 18.09 3.81
N ARG A 59 -3.83 18.62 4.92
CA ARG A 59 -2.50 19.22 4.96
C ARG A 59 -1.42 18.24 4.52
N THR A 60 -1.46 17.01 5.05
CA THR A 60 -0.43 16.01 4.72
C THR A 60 -0.70 15.33 3.38
N ASN A 61 -1.92 14.79 3.18
CA ASN A 61 -2.19 13.93 2.01
C ASN A 61 -2.41 14.70 0.71
N VAL A 62 -2.81 15.96 0.77
CA VAL A 62 -3.05 16.79 -0.42
C VAL A 62 -1.96 17.84 -0.56
N ILE A 63 -1.91 18.81 0.36
CA ILE A 63 -0.99 19.96 0.25
C ILE A 63 0.46 19.47 0.30
N GLY A 64 0.81 18.62 1.25
CA GLY A 64 2.15 18.08 1.39
C GLY A 64 2.61 17.29 0.17
N THR A 65 1.73 16.44 -0.37
CA THR A 65 2.05 15.67 -1.59
C THR A 65 2.29 16.60 -2.79
N LEU A 66 1.45 17.60 -2.98
CA LEU A 66 1.60 18.58 -4.07
C LEU A 66 2.84 19.47 -3.89
N ASN A 67 3.20 19.85 -2.65
CA ASN A 67 4.45 20.55 -2.37
C ASN A 67 5.66 19.78 -2.90
N VAL A 68 5.74 18.48 -2.61
CA VAL A 68 6.87 17.66 -3.07
C VAL A 68 6.88 17.54 -4.59
N ALA A 69 5.73 17.22 -5.21
CA ALA A 69 5.62 17.08 -6.66
C ALA A 69 6.05 18.35 -7.41
N ASP A 70 5.55 19.51 -6.96
CA ASP A 70 5.84 20.81 -7.55
C ASP A 70 7.31 21.22 -7.36
N LEU A 71 7.84 21.09 -6.14
CA LEU A 71 9.25 21.39 -5.86
C LEU A 71 10.22 20.51 -6.65
N CYS A 72 9.88 19.23 -6.84
CA CYS A 72 10.63 18.32 -7.69
C CYS A 72 10.57 18.74 -9.16
N MET A 73 9.38 19.12 -9.67
CA MET A 73 9.21 19.60 -11.04
C MET A 73 10.07 20.84 -11.31
N LEU A 74 10.04 21.84 -10.41
CA LEU A 74 10.82 23.07 -10.53
C LEU A 74 12.35 22.84 -10.54
N ARG A 75 12.81 21.66 -10.06
CA ARG A 75 14.23 21.28 -9.97
C ARG A 75 14.65 20.20 -10.96
N GLY A 76 13.73 19.75 -11.82
CA GLY A 76 14.00 18.63 -12.73
C GLY A 76 14.24 17.29 -12.05
N ILE A 77 13.71 17.12 -10.83
CA ILE A 77 13.82 15.90 -10.03
C ILE A 77 12.67 14.96 -10.40
N HIS A 78 12.95 13.68 -10.68
CA HIS A 78 11.91 12.66 -10.83
C HIS A 78 11.23 12.38 -9.49
N CYS A 79 9.89 12.40 -9.44
CA CYS A 79 9.12 12.26 -8.21
C CYS A 79 8.26 11.00 -8.26
N THR A 80 8.57 10.00 -7.44
CA THR A 80 7.72 8.83 -7.25
C THR A 80 6.81 9.04 -6.05
N VAL A 81 5.49 8.99 -6.26
CA VAL A 81 4.47 9.16 -5.23
C VAL A 81 3.81 7.82 -4.93
N TYR A 82 3.99 7.31 -3.73
CA TYR A 82 3.25 6.13 -3.27
C TYR A 82 1.83 6.56 -2.88
N ALA A 83 0.92 6.44 -3.86
CA ALA A 83 -0.49 6.77 -3.77
C ALA A 83 -1.32 5.57 -3.26
N THR A 84 -2.60 5.50 -3.56
CA THR A 84 -3.47 4.41 -3.12
C THR A 84 -4.47 4.02 -4.19
N GLY A 85 -4.75 2.72 -4.29
CA GLY A 85 -5.91 2.19 -5.03
C GLY A 85 -7.19 2.08 -4.17
N CYS A 86 -7.17 2.58 -2.92
CA CYS A 86 -8.38 2.63 -2.08
C CYS A 86 -9.34 3.77 -2.50
N ILE A 87 -9.46 4.01 -3.78
CA ILE A 87 -10.32 5.02 -4.41
C ILE A 87 -11.39 4.37 -5.30
N PHE A 88 -11.44 3.04 -5.32
CA PHE A 88 -12.40 2.27 -6.09
C PHE A 88 -13.22 1.32 -5.21
N LYS A 89 -14.39 0.93 -5.67
CA LYS A 89 -15.21 -0.15 -5.15
C LYS A 89 -15.83 -0.93 -6.30
N TYR A 90 -16.00 -2.23 -6.14
CA TYR A 90 -16.72 -3.05 -7.12
C TYR A 90 -18.05 -2.41 -7.50
N ASP A 91 -18.37 -2.46 -8.79
CA ASP A 91 -19.59 -1.92 -9.40
C ASP A 91 -20.08 -2.81 -10.57
N ASP A 92 -21.09 -2.36 -11.30
CA ASP A 92 -21.67 -3.14 -12.40
C ASP A 92 -20.70 -3.32 -13.58
N ALA A 93 -19.75 -2.40 -13.79
CA ALA A 93 -18.73 -2.50 -14.82
C ALA A 93 -17.54 -3.38 -14.37
N HIS A 94 -17.30 -3.43 -13.07
CA HIS A 94 -16.23 -4.19 -12.41
C HIS A 94 -16.83 -5.08 -11.31
N PRO A 95 -17.57 -6.15 -11.67
CA PRO A 95 -18.28 -6.96 -10.70
C PRO A 95 -17.31 -7.80 -9.85
N LEU A 96 -17.65 -7.97 -8.59
CA LEU A 96 -16.90 -8.85 -7.68
C LEU A 96 -16.76 -10.26 -8.28
N GLY A 97 -15.51 -10.74 -8.37
CA GLY A 97 -15.19 -12.08 -8.87
C GLY A 97 -15.25 -12.22 -10.40
N SER A 98 -15.40 -11.13 -11.14
CA SER A 98 -15.42 -11.16 -12.62
C SER A 98 -14.03 -11.27 -13.25
N GLY A 99 -12.97 -10.89 -12.51
CA GLY A 99 -11.61 -10.72 -13.07
C GLY A 99 -11.45 -9.44 -13.90
N ILE A 100 -12.46 -8.56 -13.90
CA ILE A 100 -12.40 -7.26 -14.56
C ILE A 100 -11.95 -6.22 -13.51
N GLY A 101 -10.69 -5.84 -13.55
CA GLY A 101 -10.10 -4.85 -12.64
C GLY A 101 -10.23 -3.42 -13.15
N PHE A 102 -10.20 -2.44 -12.22
CA PHE A 102 -10.10 -1.02 -12.57
C PHE A 102 -8.75 -0.71 -13.21
N THR A 103 -8.77 0.00 -14.33
CA THR A 103 -7.58 0.48 -15.04
C THR A 103 -7.10 1.83 -14.50
N GLU A 104 -5.98 2.33 -15.00
CA GLU A 104 -5.48 3.67 -14.65
C GLU A 104 -6.35 4.82 -15.21
N ASP A 105 -7.15 4.53 -16.23
CA ASP A 105 -8.04 5.50 -16.90
C ASP A 105 -9.42 5.59 -16.25
N ASP A 106 -9.77 4.62 -15.40
CA ASP A 106 -11.04 4.64 -14.68
C ASP A 106 -11.12 5.79 -13.69
N VAL A 107 -12.30 6.39 -13.60
CA VAL A 107 -12.58 7.45 -12.65
C VAL A 107 -12.84 6.85 -11.27
N PRO A 108 -12.18 7.35 -10.20
CA PRO A 108 -12.44 6.91 -8.84
C PRO A 108 -13.95 6.95 -8.51
N ASN A 109 -14.48 5.83 -8.01
CA ASN A 109 -15.90 5.66 -7.69
C ASN A 109 -16.16 5.38 -6.19
N PHE A 110 -15.13 5.50 -5.34
CA PHE A 110 -15.26 5.28 -3.89
C PHE A 110 -14.89 6.52 -3.09
N ASP A 111 -15.88 7.09 -2.44
CA ASP A 111 -15.81 8.27 -1.57
C ASP A 111 -16.25 7.98 -0.12
N GLY A 112 -16.37 6.70 0.25
CA GLY A 112 -16.89 6.25 1.55
C GLY A 112 -16.03 6.61 2.76
N SER A 113 -14.77 7.03 2.57
CA SER A 113 -13.91 7.54 3.64
C SER A 113 -13.26 8.85 3.26
N PHE A 114 -13.04 9.72 4.23
CA PHE A 114 -12.38 11.00 3.99
C PHE A 114 -10.94 10.83 3.49
N TYR A 115 -10.26 9.78 3.95
CA TYR A 115 -8.96 9.37 3.41
C TYR A 115 -9.05 9.12 1.90
N SER A 116 -9.99 8.29 1.45
CA SER A 116 -10.15 7.96 0.03
C SER A 116 -10.54 9.17 -0.80
N GLN A 117 -11.44 10.03 -0.28
CA GLN A 117 -11.82 11.29 -0.93
C GLN A 117 -10.59 12.18 -1.18
N THR A 118 -9.76 12.41 -0.16
CA THR A 118 -8.57 13.26 -0.30
C THR A 118 -7.57 12.70 -1.32
N LYS A 119 -7.38 11.38 -1.34
CA LYS A 119 -6.50 10.71 -2.31
C LYS A 119 -7.09 10.73 -3.72
N GLY A 120 -8.39 10.51 -3.87
CA GLY A 120 -9.09 10.60 -5.16
C GLY A 120 -9.06 12.00 -5.77
N TYR A 121 -9.17 13.05 -4.95
CA TYR A 121 -9.06 14.44 -5.43
C TYR A 121 -7.62 14.85 -5.78
N MET A 122 -6.64 14.31 -5.07
CA MET A 122 -5.23 14.65 -5.29
C MET A 122 -4.68 14.03 -6.59
N GLU A 123 -5.05 12.82 -6.93
CA GLU A 123 -4.47 12.08 -8.05
C GLU A 123 -4.63 12.78 -9.41
N PRO A 124 -5.81 13.34 -9.79
CA PRO A 124 -5.95 14.11 -11.02
C PRO A 124 -5.00 15.31 -11.10
N MET A 125 -4.69 15.95 -9.96
CA MET A 125 -3.72 17.04 -9.91
C MET A 125 -2.29 16.54 -10.15
N LEU A 126 -1.92 15.37 -9.61
CA LEU A 126 -0.61 14.77 -9.86
C LEU A 126 -0.40 14.37 -11.33
N LYS A 127 -1.47 13.99 -12.05
CA LYS A 127 -1.41 13.71 -13.50
C LYS A 127 -0.94 14.91 -14.32
N CYS A 128 -1.06 16.13 -13.79
CA CYS A 128 -0.58 17.35 -14.45
C CYS A 128 0.94 17.58 -14.31
N TYR A 129 1.63 16.81 -13.46
CA TYR A 129 3.08 16.91 -13.24
C TYR A 129 3.82 15.87 -14.09
N PRO A 130 4.56 16.29 -15.15
CA PRO A 130 5.17 15.39 -16.12
C PRO A 130 6.32 14.56 -15.55
N ASN A 131 6.86 14.95 -14.40
CA ASN A 131 7.97 14.27 -13.70
C ASN A 131 7.47 13.30 -12.61
N CYS A 132 6.16 13.09 -12.49
CA CYS A 132 5.60 12.25 -11.43
C CYS A 132 5.30 10.83 -11.91
N LEU A 133 5.79 9.85 -11.16
CA LEU A 133 5.38 8.45 -11.17
C LEU A 133 4.44 8.22 -9.99
N VAL A 134 3.17 7.93 -10.25
CA VAL A 134 2.13 7.76 -9.23
C VAL A 134 1.77 6.28 -9.11
N LEU A 135 2.05 5.68 -7.97
CA LEU A 135 1.89 4.25 -7.72
C LEU A 135 0.70 3.98 -6.80
N ARG A 136 -0.39 3.42 -7.32
CA ARG A 136 -1.59 3.05 -6.55
C ARG A 136 -1.34 1.77 -5.75
N VAL A 137 -0.77 1.92 -4.56
CA VAL A 137 -0.51 0.81 -3.63
C VAL A 137 -1.80 0.41 -2.90
N ARG A 138 -1.97 -0.87 -2.60
CA ARG A 138 -3.08 -1.37 -1.76
C ARG A 138 -2.60 -2.34 -0.68
N MET A 139 -3.09 -2.14 0.54
CA MET A 139 -2.86 -3.03 1.68
C MET A 139 -1.45 -3.64 1.68
N PRO A 140 -0.39 -2.81 1.81
CA PRO A 140 0.99 -3.27 1.70
C PRO A 140 1.31 -4.33 2.76
N VAL A 141 1.96 -5.40 2.31
CA VAL A 141 2.35 -6.55 3.14
C VAL A 141 3.86 -6.73 3.07
N SER A 142 4.49 -6.82 4.24
CA SER A 142 5.89 -7.20 4.42
C SER A 142 6.02 -8.62 4.99
N ASP A 143 7.22 -9.17 4.92
CA ASP A 143 7.57 -10.48 5.47
C ASP A 143 8.03 -10.44 6.93
N ASP A 144 7.61 -9.42 7.65
CA ASP A 144 7.76 -9.23 9.09
C ASP A 144 6.39 -9.15 9.76
N LEU A 145 6.35 -9.18 11.10
CA LEU A 145 5.13 -9.02 11.89
C LEU A 145 5.08 -7.67 12.62
N ILE A 146 5.67 -6.62 12.06
CA ILE A 146 5.56 -5.28 12.65
C ILE A 146 4.08 -4.85 12.75
N HIS A 147 3.77 -4.04 13.74
CA HIS A 147 2.40 -3.63 14.06
C HIS A 147 1.65 -2.91 12.92
N ARG A 148 2.37 -2.42 11.90
CA ARG A 148 1.78 -1.76 10.72
C ARG A 148 1.47 -2.71 9.58
N ASN A 149 2.05 -3.91 9.58
CA ASN A 149 1.80 -4.91 8.55
C ASN A 149 0.32 -5.28 8.51
N PHE A 150 -0.22 -5.43 7.32
CA PHE A 150 -1.60 -5.81 7.10
C PHE A 150 -1.94 -7.16 7.78
N VAL A 151 -1.08 -8.17 7.65
CA VAL A 151 -1.26 -9.48 8.28
C VAL A 151 -1.38 -9.33 9.80
N THR A 152 -0.42 -8.61 10.44
CA THR A 152 -0.42 -8.38 11.89
C THR A 152 -1.68 -7.67 12.39
N LYS A 153 -2.30 -6.84 11.55
CA LYS A 153 -3.56 -6.18 11.90
C LYS A 153 -4.74 -7.14 11.83
N ILE A 154 -4.88 -7.90 10.73
CA ILE A 154 -6.06 -8.72 10.53
C ILE A 154 -6.11 -9.93 11.46
N VAL A 155 -4.96 -10.49 11.87
CA VAL A 155 -4.91 -11.59 12.85
C VAL A 155 -5.42 -11.17 14.24
N LYS A 156 -5.43 -9.87 14.54
CA LYS A 156 -5.96 -9.32 15.79
C LYS A 156 -7.46 -9.03 15.73
N TYR A 157 -8.05 -9.02 14.55
CA TYR A 157 -9.48 -8.73 14.41
C TYR A 157 -10.30 -9.92 14.89
N GLU A 158 -11.40 -9.62 15.57
CA GLU A 158 -12.31 -10.62 16.07
C GLU A 158 -13.05 -11.33 14.93
N LYS A 159 -13.43 -10.54 13.91
CA LYS A 159 -14.07 -11.01 12.69
C LYS A 159 -13.46 -10.30 11.48
N VAL A 160 -13.49 -10.94 10.33
CA VAL A 160 -13.02 -10.38 9.05
C VAL A 160 -14.08 -10.56 7.96
N VAL A 161 -14.04 -9.70 6.94
CA VAL A 161 -14.86 -9.89 5.73
C VAL A 161 -14.15 -10.85 4.78
N ASN A 162 -14.91 -11.63 4.02
CA ASN A 162 -14.36 -12.51 2.98
C ASN A 162 -14.61 -11.88 1.59
N ILE A 163 -13.85 -10.85 1.25
CA ILE A 163 -13.95 -10.15 -0.04
C ILE A 163 -12.56 -10.11 -0.68
N PRO A 164 -12.41 -10.60 -1.93
CA PRO A 164 -11.17 -10.48 -2.68
C PRO A 164 -10.79 -9.01 -2.94
N ASN A 165 -9.50 -8.73 -2.83
CA ASN A 165 -8.93 -7.41 -3.05
C ASN A 165 -7.55 -7.54 -3.70
N SER A 166 -7.17 -6.57 -4.54
CA SER A 166 -5.78 -6.39 -4.95
C SER A 166 -4.93 -5.96 -3.76
N MET A 167 -3.71 -6.51 -3.64
CA MET A 167 -2.77 -6.20 -2.57
C MET A 167 -1.35 -6.05 -3.10
N THR A 168 -0.46 -5.46 -2.28
CA THR A 168 0.92 -5.13 -2.65
C THR A 168 1.90 -5.85 -1.74
N ILE A 169 2.65 -6.82 -2.24
CA ILE A 169 3.73 -7.51 -1.50
C ILE A 169 5.01 -6.70 -1.62
N LEU A 170 5.42 -6.05 -0.53
CA LEU A 170 6.52 -5.07 -0.52
C LEU A 170 7.86 -5.66 -0.96
N HIS A 171 8.12 -6.93 -0.68
CA HIS A 171 9.38 -7.60 -1.06
C HIS A 171 9.60 -7.62 -2.57
N GLU A 172 8.54 -7.76 -3.36
CA GLU A 172 8.60 -7.71 -4.83
C GLU A 172 8.45 -6.28 -5.35
N MET A 173 7.53 -5.52 -4.76
CA MET A 173 7.10 -4.25 -5.31
C MET A 173 8.05 -3.07 -4.98
N LEU A 174 8.78 -3.09 -3.86
CA LEU A 174 9.74 -2.01 -3.59
C LEU A 174 10.91 -2.00 -4.58
N PRO A 175 11.57 -3.13 -4.90
CA PRO A 175 12.56 -3.16 -5.99
C PRO A 175 11.96 -2.74 -7.34
N ALA A 176 10.72 -3.16 -7.63
CA ALA A 176 10.02 -2.76 -8.85
C ALA A 176 9.82 -1.24 -8.93
N SER A 177 9.38 -0.59 -7.84
CA SER A 177 9.19 0.86 -7.81
C SER A 177 10.49 1.63 -8.06
N LEU A 178 11.60 1.15 -7.51
CA LEU A 178 12.93 1.75 -7.72
C LEU A 178 13.38 1.59 -9.18
N ALA A 179 13.20 0.40 -9.76
CA ALA A 179 13.52 0.15 -11.16
C ALA A 179 12.70 1.04 -12.12
N MET A 180 11.39 1.21 -11.85
CA MET A 180 10.53 2.11 -12.62
C MET A 180 11.00 3.56 -12.52
N ALA A 181 11.34 4.02 -11.32
CA ALA A 181 11.85 5.38 -11.10
C ALA A 181 13.17 5.61 -11.85
N ILE A 182 14.14 4.68 -11.76
CA ILE A 182 15.43 4.77 -12.45
C ILE A 182 15.25 4.75 -13.98
N LYS A 183 14.27 3.99 -14.49
CA LYS A 183 13.90 4.00 -15.92
C LYS A 183 13.24 5.33 -16.35
N GLY A 184 12.89 6.20 -15.41
CA GLY A 184 12.23 7.47 -15.67
C GLY A 184 10.76 7.33 -16.09
N LEU A 185 10.08 6.25 -15.65
CA LEU A 185 8.65 6.08 -15.92
C LEU A 185 7.85 7.16 -15.17
N THR A 186 6.80 7.66 -15.82
CA THR A 186 5.89 8.67 -15.26
C THR A 186 4.43 8.30 -15.51
N GLY A 187 3.50 9.05 -14.90
CA GLY A 187 2.07 8.76 -14.97
C GLY A 187 1.60 7.82 -13.86
N VAL A 188 0.37 7.36 -13.96
CA VAL A 188 -0.28 6.52 -12.94
C VAL A 188 -0.12 5.05 -13.27
N TYR A 189 0.13 4.24 -12.25
CA TYR A 189 0.18 2.78 -12.34
C TYR A 189 -0.59 2.13 -11.18
N ASN A 190 -1.38 1.14 -11.47
CA ASN A 190 -1.96 0.24 -10.49
C ASN A 190 -0.84 -0.66 -9.93
N PHE A 191 -0.34 -0.29 -8.76
CA PHE A 191 0.89 -0.86 -8.20
C PHE A 191 0.60 -1.93 -7.16
N THR A 192 0.01 -3.03 -7.64
CA THR A 192 -0.31 -4.23 -6.87
C THR A 192 0.24 -5.46 -7.58
N ASN A 193 0.34 -6.57 -6.85
CA ASN A 193 0.54 -7.85 -7.51
C ASN A 193 -0.69 -8.19 -8.38
N PRO A 194 -0.53 -8.88 -9.52
CA PRO A 194 -1.66 -9.33 -10.35
C PRO A 194 -2.65 -10.20 -9.57
N GLY A 195 -3.94 -10.05 -9.87
CA GLY A 195 -5.01 -10.82 -9.25
C GLY A 195 -5.48 -10.27 -7.91
N VAL A 196 -6.26 -11.08 -7.21
CA VAL A 196 -6.89 -10.73 -5.94
C VAL A 196 -6.79 -11.86 -4.92
N ILE A 197 -6.83 -11.50 -3.63
CA ILE A 197 -6.85 -12.43 -2.50
C ILE A 197 -7.78 -11.88 -1.41
N SER A 198 -8.50 -12.77 -0.71
CA SER A 198 -9.39 -12.39 0.38
C SER A 198 -8.69 -12.46 1.74
N HIS A 199 -9.30 -11.84 2.76
CA HIS A 199 -8.81 -11.97 4.13
C HIS A 199 -8.76 -13.42 4.60
N ASN A 200 -9.75 -14.25 4.20
CA ASN A 200 -9.78 -15.65 4.56
C ASN A 200 -8.56 -16.39 4.00
N GLU A 201 -8.28 -16.24 2.71
CA GLU A 201 -7.13 -16.88 2.07
C GLU A 201 -5.81 -16.45 2.73
N VAL A 202 -5.69 -15.17 3.12
CA VAL A 202 -4.50 -14.67 3.85
C VAL A 202 -4.41 -15.31 5.25
N LEU A 203 -5.52 -15.43 5.98
CA LEU A 203 -5.54 -16.04 7.31
C LEU A 203 -5.35 -17.55 7.26
N ASP A 204 -5.77 -18.22 6.20
CA ASP A 204 -5.47 -19.65 5.97
C ASP A 204 -3.97 -19.87 5.77
N LEU A 205 -3.29 -18.96 5.04
CA LEU A 205 -1.81 -18.96 4.93
C LEU A 205 -1.14 -18.67 6.27
N TYR A 206 -1.67 -17.73 7.07
CA TYR A 206 -1.17 -17.48 8.42
C TYR A 206 -1.27 -18.73 9.29
N THR A 207 -2.42 -19.43 9.27
CA THR A 207 -2.62 -20.69 9.98
C THR A 207 -1.64 -21.77 9.50
N LYS A 208 -1.42 -21.86 8.19
CA LYS A 208 -0.52 -22.86 7.60
C LYS A 208 0.95 -22.66 7.99
N TYR A 209 1.44 -21.40 7.99
CA TYR A 209 2.87 -21.11 8.10
C TYR A 209 3.30 -20.58 9.46
N ILE A 210 2.41 -19.91 10.20
CA ILE A 210 2.78 -19.15 11.41
C ILE A 210 2.15 -19.75 12.67
N ASP A 211 0.83 -19.87 12.73
CA ASP A 211 0.13 -20.35 13.92
C ASP A 211 -0.94 -21.39 13.55
N PRO A 212 -0.61 -22.68 13.60
CA PRO A 212 -1.56 -23.76 13.28
C PRO A 212 -2.80 -23.82 14.19
N THR A 213 -2.79 -23.13 15.33
CA THR A 213 -3.91 -23.08 16.27
C THR A 213 -4.84 -21.90 16.02
N TYR A 214 -4.44 -20.98 15.12
CA TYR A 214 -5.21 -19.77 14.83
C TYR A 214 -6.56 -20.10 14.19
N THR A 215 -7.60 -19.43 14.67
CA THR A 215 -8.96 -19.52 14.13
C THR A 215 -9.55 -18.15 13.95
N TYR A 216 -10.42 -17.98 12.98
CA TYR A 216 -11.12 -16.73 12.72
C TYR A 216 -12.59 -16.96 12.40
N THR A 217 -13.38 -15.91 12.41
CA THR A 217 -14.78 -15.93 12.00
C THR A 217 -15.04 -14.79 11.02
N ASN A 218 -16.07 -14.93 10.20
CA ASN A 218 -16.48 -13.90 9.29
C ASN A 218 -17.69 -13.09 9.83
N PHE A 219 -17.82 -11.88 9.33
CA PHE A 219 -19.07 -11.11 9.36
C PHE A 219 -19.38 -10.60 7.94
N THR A 220 -20.64 -10.26 7.71
CA THR A 220 -21.07 -9.69 6.43
C THR A 220 -20.61 -8.23 6.32
N VAL A 221 -20.73 -7.63 5.13
CA VAL A 221 -20.44 -6.21 4.93
C VAL A 221 -21.38 -5.33 5.76
N GLU A 222 -22.65 -5.75 5.89
CA GLU A 222 -23.66 -5.08 6.69
C GLU A 222 -23.30 -5.11 8.17
N GLU A 223 -22.90 -6.26 8.69
CA GLU A 223 -22.41 -6.39 10.08
C GLU A 223 -21.15 -5.57 10.31
N GLN A 224 -20.22 -5.57 9.34
CA GLN A 224 -19.00 -4.76 9.39
C GLN A 224 -19.36 -3.26 9.50
N SER A 225 -20.33 -2.79 8.73
CA SER A 225 -20.73 -1.38 8.71
C SER A 225 -21.22 -0.86 10.05
N LEU A 226 -21.63 -1.74 10.96
CA LEU A 226 -22.07 -1.38 12.32
C LEU A 226 -20.90 -1.14 13.29
N VAL A 227 -19.70 -1.60 12.97
CA VAL A 227 -18.53 -1.55 13.86
C VAL A 227 -17.39 -0.66 13.35
N ILE A 228 -17.41 -0.26 12.07
CA ILE A 228 -16.43 0.66 11.49
C ILE A 228 -17.07 2.03 11.25
N LYS A 229 -16.30 3.09 11.43
CA LYS A 229 -16.76 4.46 11.21
C LYS A 229 -16.79 4.84 9.73
N ALA A 230 -15.77 4.43 8.98
CA ALA A 230 -15.65 4.68 7.56
C ALA A 230 -15.77 3.38 6.77
N PRO A 231 -16.59 3.30 5.71
CA PRO A 231 -16.62 2.17 4.80
C PRO A 231 -15.22 1.84 4.24
N ARG A 232 -15.03 0.59 3.84
CA ARG A 232 -13.77 0.12 3.26
C ARG A 232 -13.91 -0.07 1.75
N SER A 233 -12.89 0.35 1.03
CA SER A 233 -12.74 0.15 -0.41
C SER A 233 -12.41 -1.32 -0.69
N ASN A 234 -13.25 -1.99 -1.47
CA ASN A 234 -12.99 -3.34 -1.98
C ASN A 234 -12.99 -3.28 -3.49
N ASN A 235 -11.90 -3.71 -4.11
CA ASN A 235 -11.74 -3.69 -5.57
C ASN A 235 -10.65 -4.61 -6.06
N GLU A 236 -10.69 -4.87 -7.36
CA GLU A 236 -9.61 -5.44 -8.16
C GLU A 236 -9.02 -4.35 -9.05
N LEU A 237 -7.71 -4.24 -9.13
CA LEU A 237 -6.99 -3.32 -10.01
C LEU A 237 -6.41 -4.12 -11.18
N ASP A 238 -6.61 -3.64 -12.40
CA ASP A 238 -5.94 -4.16 -13.59
C ASP A 238 -4.46 -3.77 -13.55
N THR A 239 -3.58 -4.74 -13.73
CA THR A 239 -2.13 -4.55 -13.69
C THR A 239 -1.47 -4.71 -15.06
N THR A 240 -2.24 -4.76 -16.13
CA THR A 240 -1.74 -4.97 -17.50
C THR A 240 -0.70 -3.94 -17.91
N LYS A 241 -0.95 -2.66 -17.63
CA LYS A 241 -0.01 -1.57 -17.88
C LYS A 241 1.28 -1.74 -17.09
N LEU A 242 1.17 -2.03 -15.80
CA LEU A 242 2.32 -2.27 -14.93
C LEU A 242 3.21 -3.38 -15.47
N MET A 243 2.61 -4.51 -15.83
CA MET A 243 3.34 -5.69 -16.32
C MET A 243 3.98 -5.44 -17.67
N SER A 244 3.33 -4.67 -18.56
CA SER A 244 3.86 -4.28 -19.88
C SER A 244 5.08 -3.36 -19.78
N ASP A 245 5.08 -2.41 -18.84
CA ASP A 245 6.10 -1.37 -18.74
C ASP A 245 7.24 -1.74 -17.76
N MET A 246 7.10 -2.88 -17.07
CA MET A 246 8.09 -3.32 -16.07
C MET A 246 9.49 -3.46 -16.67
N PRO A 247 10.52 -2.91 -16.02
CA PRO A 247 11.90 -3.13 -16.44
C PRO A 247 12.30 -4.61 -16.44
N GLU A 248 13.15 -5.00 -17.40
CA GLU A 248 13.67 -6.37 -17.49
C GLU A 248 14.36 -6.82 -16.19
N GLY A 249 14.20 -8.08 -15.85
CA GLY A 249 14.81 -8.69 -14.66
C GLY A 249 14.05 -8.44 -13.35
N ILE A 250 12.92 -7.74 -13.39
CA ILE A 250 12.01 -7.60 -12.25
C ILE A 250 10.90 -8.64 -12.39
N GLU A 251 10.79 -9.50 -11.38
CA GLU A 251 9.74 -10.50 -11.30
C GLU A 251 8.64 -10.02 -10.35
N ILE A 252 7.40 -9.98 -10.84
CA ILE A 252 6.19 -9.74 -10.05
C ILE A 252 5.30 -10.96 -10.22
N ASN A 253 5.01 -11.65 -9.11
CA ASN A 253 4.17 -12.83 -9.12
C ASN A 253 2.69 -12.47 -8.96
N ASP A 254 1.81 -13.38 -9.42
CA ASP A 254 0.40 -13.38 -8.98
C ASP A 254 0.31 -13.27 -7.46
N ILE A 255 -0.72 -12.56 -6.98
CA ILE A 255 -0.85 -12.24 -5.55
C ILE A 255 -0.85 -13.48 -4.64
N LYS A 256 -1.43 -14.58 -5.06
CA LYS A 256 -1.48 -15.82 -4.26
C LYS A 256 -0.10 -16.46 -4.14
N VAL A 257 0.65 -16.48 -5.25
CA VAL A 257 2.05 -16.94 -5.27
C VAL A 257 2.94 -16.03 -4.43
N ALA A 258 2.77 -14.71 -4.57
CA ALA A 258 3.53 -13.72 -3.83
C ALA A 258 3.28 -13.80 -2.31
N PHE A 259 2.03 -14.04 -1.88
CA PHE A 259 1.70 -14.28 -0.48
C PHE A 259 2.30 -15.59 0.05
N GLU A 260 2.22 -16.69 -0.71
CA GLU A 260 2.85 -17.96 -0.33
C GLU A 260 4.35 -17.77 -0.07
N LYS A 261 5.07 -17.13 -1.01
CA LYS A 261 6.49 -16.78 -0.86
C LYS A 261 6.74 -15.84 0.34
N CYS A 262 5.84 -14.88 0.58
CA CYS A 262 5.93 -13.96 1.71
C CYS A 262 5.83 -14.68 3.05
N PHE A 263 4.85 -15.58 3.21
CA PHE A 263 4.67 -16.35 4.44
C PHE A 263 5.82 -17.36 4.68
N GLN A 264 6.37 -17.95 3.62
CA GLN A 264 7.57 -18.80 3.75
C GLN A 264 8.77 -18.01 4.30
N ARG A 265 9.03 -16.80 3.77
CA ARG A 265 10.09 -15.93 4.32
C ARG A 265 9.78 -15.48 5.75
N MET A 266 8.52 -15.14 6.05
CA MET A 266 8.08 -14.77 7.39
C MET A 266 8.34 -15.90 8.39
N GLN A 267 8.01 -17.15 8.04
CA GLN A 267 8.26 -18.32 8.87
C GLN A 267 9.77 -18.51 9.16
N VAL A 268 10.62 -18.36 8.15
CA VAL A 268 12.09 -18.42 8.33
C VAL A 268 12.57 -17.33 9.26
N ASN A 269 12.19 -16.08 9.04
CA ASN A 269 12.58 -14.94 9.86
C ASN A 269 12.15 -15.12 11.33
N LEU A 270 10.92 -15.59 11.56
CA LEU A 270 10.42 -15.83 12.92
C LEU A 270 11.16 -16.97 13.62
N THR A 271 11.47 -18.04 12.87
CA THR A 271 12.25 -19.17 13.39
C THR A 271 13.66 -18.72 13.80
N GLU A 272 14.33 -17.90 12.98
CA GLU A 272 15.65 -17.33 13.29
C GLU A 272 15.62 -16.41 14.52
N MET A 273 14.51 -15.71 14.76
CA MET A 273 14.28 -14.91 15.96
C MET A 273 13.94 -15.74 17.20
N GLY A 274 13.74 -17.06 17.06
CA GLY A 274 13.29 -17.95 18.15
C GLY A 274 11.81 -17.76 18.50
N TRP A 275 11.02 -17.14 17.62
CA TRP A 275 9.59 -16.92 17.79
C TRP A 275 8.82 -18.08 17.19
N LEU A 276 8.62 -19.10 18.00
CA LEU A 276 7.69 -20.19 17.70
C LEU A 276 6.29 -19.79 18.19
N PRO A 277 5.22 -20.49 17.77
CA PRO A 277 3.86 -20.19 18.21
C PRO A 277 3.73 -20.03 19.74
N ASP A 278 4.43 -20.89 20.50
CA ASP A 278 4.41 -20.88 21.97
C ASP A 278 5.22 -19.74 22.61
N ASN A 279 6.12 -19.10 21.88
CA ASN A 279 7.04 -18.05 22.34
C ASN A 279 6.83 -16.72 21.60
N MET A 280 5.79 -16.62 20.78
CA MET A 280 5.52 -15.39 20.04
C MET A 280 5.16 -14.27 21.02
N PRO A 281 5.77 -13.05 20.90
CA PRO A 281 5.43 -11.94 21.78
C PRO A 281 3.94 -11.63 21.76
N ALA A 282 3.37 -11.34 22.92
CA ALA A 282 1.92 -11.09 23.09
C ALA A 282 1.36 -9.99 22.18
N GLU A 283 2.21 -9.06 21.76
CA GLU A 283 1.86 -7.99 20.81
C GLU A 283 1.54 -8.48 19.41
N PHE A 284 1.95 -9.70 19.03
CA PHE A 284 1.66 -10.34 17.75
C PHE A 284 0.54 -11.39 17.86
N LEU A 285 0.19 -11.77 19.09
CA LEU A 285 -0.89 -12.71 19.35
C LEU A 285 -2.23 -11.98 19.47
N ARG A 286 -3.30 -12.67 19.14
CA ARG A 286 -4.64 -12.21 19.49
C ARG A 286 -4.77 -12.18 21.01
N ALA A 287 -5.36 -11.12 21.56
CA ALA A 287 -5.72 -11.11 22.96
C ALA A 287 -6.59 -12.35 23.28
N PRO A 288 -6.30 -13.09 24.37
CA PRO A 288 -7.13 -14.23 24.73
C PRO A 288 -8.59 -13.76 24.86
N LYS A 289 -9.52 -14.55 24.32
CA LYS A 289 -10.96 -14.29 24.51
C LYS A 289 -11.23 -14.33 26.02
N ALA A 290 -11.74 -13.24 26.57
CA ALA A 290 -12.22 -13.17 27.94
C ALA A 290 -13.44 -14.07 28.12
#